data_ca619f833bab291e48839dd97a535fe5
#
_entry.id   ca619f833bab291e48839dd97a535fe5
#
_cell.length_a   1.000
_cell.length_b   1.000
_cell.length_c   1.000
_cell.angle_alpha   90.00
_cell.angle_beta   90.00
_cell.angle_gamma   90.00
#
_symmetry.space_group_name_H-M   'P 1'
#
loop_
_entity.id
_entity.type
_entity.pdbx_description
1 polymer ?
#
loop_
_entity_poly.entity_id
_entity_poly.type
_entity_poly.pdbx_seq_one_letter_code
_entity_poly.pdbx_strand_id
1 'polypeptide(L)'
;MARPKGFRVLCPKKPHWGLGHVLSDDGGAKVTVFFLGAGQRTLDTTMVELELVTGRSGLHPILDVAAQANWQHAYHNLYVVELMPEVVSLEHKFREANLVHIPGVKPCVYVGMTGLTPEERLQEHSNGNHSARFVKKYGVRLLPELYTHFNPMPYALASVMEVELARQLREQGYGVWQH
;
A
#
# COMPACT_ATOMS: atom_id res chain seq x y z
N MET A 1 -25.34 10.34 13.70
CA MET A 1 -24.33 10.96 14.59
C MET A 1 -23.01 11.01 13.85
N ALA A 2 -22.36 12.19 13.82
CA ALA A 2 -21.03 12.33 13.24
C ALA A 2 -20.04 11.42 13.98
N ARG A 3 -19.19 10.71 13.24
CA ARG A 3 -18.10 9.92 13.82
C ARG A 3 -16.89 10.85 13.96
N PRO A 4 -16.45 11.19 15.18
CA PRO A 4 -15.34 12.11 15.33
C PRO A 4 -14.10 11.63 14.58
N LYS A 5 -13.34 12.58 14.02
CA LYS A 5 -12.00 12.33 13.49
C LYS A 5 -11.18 11.56 14.54
N GLY A 6 -10.51 10.51 14.12
CA GLY A 6 -9.68 9.71 15.03
C GLY A 6 -10.24 8.33 15.38
N PHE A 7 -11.49 8.02 15.04
CA PHE A 7 -12.04 6.70 15.32
C PHE A 7 -11.47 5.62 14.40
N ARG A 8 -11.38 4.41 14.97
CA ARG A 8 -11.10 3.18 14.21
C ARG A 8 -12.41 2.53 13.82
N VAL A 9 -12.47 2.03 12.60
CA VAL A 9 -13.69 1.43 12.03
C VAL A 9 -13.38 0.20 11.21
N LEU A 10 -14.36 -0.69 11.11
CA LEU A 10 -14.41 -1.79 10.14
C LEU A 10 -15.59 -1.55 9.20
N CYS A 11 -15.49 -2.07 7.99
CA CYS A 11 -16.58 -2.13 7.04
C CYS A 11 -17.04 -3.59 6.89
N PRO A 12 -18.11 -4.05 7.56
CA PRO A 12 -18.52 -5.46 7.58
C PRO A 12 -18.79 -6.03 6.19
N LYS A 13 -19.33 -5.20 5.28
CA LYS A 13 -19.58 -5.58 3.89
C LYS A 13 -18.32 -5.69 3.03
N LYS A 14 -17.18 -5.23 3.55
CA LYS A 14 -15.87 -5.23 2.87
C LYS A 14 -14.75 -5.66 3.82
N PRO A 15 -14.77 -6.88 4.34
CA PRO A 15 -13.82 -7.34 5.36
C PRO A 15 -12.36 -7.28 4.90
N HIS A 16 -12.10 -7.41 3.59
CA HIS A 16 -10.77 -7.30 2.99
C HIS A 16 -10.17 -5.88 3.04
N TRP A 17 -10.97 -4.84 3.35
CA TRP A 17 -10.43 -3.50 3.58
C TRP A 17 -9.66 -3.40 4.90
N GLY A 18 -9.93 -4.32 5.84
CA GLY A 18 -9.28 -4.34 7.13
C GLY A 18 -9.68 -3.18 8.03
N LEU A 19 -8.86 -2.91 9.04
CA LEU A 19 -9.08 -1.82 9.98
C LEU A 19 -8.86 -0.47 9.26
N GLY A 20 -9.72 0.51 9.57
CA GLY A 20 -9.67 1.86 9.02
C GLY A 20 -9.57 2.94 10.10
N HIS A 21 -9.08 4.10 9.69
CA HIS A 21 -9.02 5.32 10.50
C HIS A 21 -9.85 6.42 9.85
N VAL A 22 -10.77 7.02 10.60
CA VAL A 22 -11.60 8.13 10.12
C VAL A 22 -10.74 9.39 10.00
N LEU A 23 -10.55 9.87 8.78
CA LEU A 23 -9.78 11.07 8.46
C LEU A 23 -10.64 12.33 8.59
N SER A 24 -11.87 12.27 8.11
CA SER A 24 -12.85 13.34 8.23
C SER A 24 -14.28 12.79 8.22
N ASP A 25 -15.16 13.47 8.93
CA ASP A 25 -16.61 13.28 8.92
C ASP A 25 -17.25 14.68 8.92
N ASP A 26 -17.99 15.00 7.88
CA ASP A 26 -18.64 16.30 7.73
C ASP A 26 -19.93 16.42 8.56
N GLY A 27 -20.29 15.38 9.28
CA GLY A 27 -21.54 15.28 10.05
C GLY A 27 -22.78 15.05 9.20
N GLY A 28 -22.59 14.96 7.87
CA GLY A 28 -23.62 14.67 6.87
C GLY A 28 -23.63 13.20 6.44
N ALA A 29 -23.78 12.98 5.13
CA ALA A 29 -23.83 11.64 4.56
C ALA A 29 -22.45 11.06 4.21
N LYS A 30 -21.37 11.83 4.29
CA LYS A 30 -20.05 11.40 3.81
C LYS A 30 -19.03 11.30 4.94
N VAL A 31 -18.24 10.24 4.91
CA VAL A 31 -17.10 10.02 5.79
C VAL A 31 -15.89 9.58 4.95
N THR A 32 -14.73 10.15 5.24
CA THR A 32 -13.48 9.74 4.60
C THR A 32 -12.67 8.90 5.58
N VAL A 33 -12.28 7.71 5.16
CA VAL A 33 -11.57 6.71 5.95
C VAL A 33 -10.35 6.21 5.17
N PHE A 34 -9.23 6.05 5.84
CA PHE A 34 -8.10 5.29 5.33
C PHE A 34 -8.16 3.87 5.88
N PHE A 35 -8.24 2.87 5.00
CA PHE A 35 -8.24 1.45 5.32
C PHE A 35 -6.91 0.80 4.97
N LEU A 36 -6.43 -0.11 5.81
CA LEU A 36 -5.14 -0.80 5.62
C LEU A 36 -5.06 -1.61 4.32
N GLY A 37 -6.17 -2.19 3.87
CA GLY A 37 -6.23 -3.01 2.66
C GLY A 37 -6.90 -2.32 1.46
N ALA A 38 -7.32 -1.05 1.60
CA ALA A 38 -8.05 -0.38 0.53
C ALA A 38 -7.64 1.08 0.30
N GLY A 39 -6.75 1.64 1.15
CA GLY A 39 -6.37 3.04 1.06
C GLY A 39 -7.50 4.00 1.46
N GLN A 40 -7.43 5.24 0.96
CA GLN A 40 -8.43 6.25 1.27
C GLN A 40 -9.75 5.99 0.51
N ARG A 41 -10.86 6.04 1.25
CA ARG A 41 -12.22 5.92 0.70
C ARG A 41 -13.12 6.99 1.28
N THR A 42 -13.89 7.65 0.43
CA THR A 42 -15.01 8.49 0.83
C THR A 42 -16.28 7.67 0.68
N LEU A 43 -16.98 7.45 1.77
CA LEU A 43 -18.14 6.57 1.86
C LEU A 43 -19.40 7.36 2.17
N ASP A 44 -20.51 6.94 1.59
CA ASP A 44 -21.85 7.42 1.94
C ASP A 44 -22.37 6.58 3.12
N THR A 45 -22.56 7.22 4.27
CA THR A 45 -22.98 6.55 5.51
C THR A 45 -24.46 6.14 5.50
N THR A 46 -25.22 6.56 4.50
CA THR A 46 -26.59 6.05 4.27
C THR A 46 -26.59 4.71 3.58
N MET A 47 -25.50 4.37 2.87
CA MET A 47 -25.36 3.15 2.06
C MET A 47 -24.38 2.13 2.68
N VAL A 48 -23.45 2.61 3.50
CA VAL A 48 -22.36 1.79 4.08
C VAL A 48 -22.39 1.88 5.59
N GLU A 49 -22.51 0.73 6.23
CA GLU A 49 -22.36 0.58 7.67
C GLU A 49 -20.88 0.49 8.05
N LEU A 50 -20.49 1.24 9.08
CA LEU A 50 -19.17 1.17 9.67
C LEU A 50 -19.28 0.83 11.15
N GLU A 51 -18.58 -0.21 11.58
CA GLU A 51 -18.48 -0.62 12.99
C GLU A 51 -17.32 0.08 13.67
N LEU A 52 -17.58 0.67 14.85
CA LEU A 52 -16.55 1.27 15.68
C LEU A 52 -15.72 0.19 16.35
N VAL A 53 -14.39 0.34 16.28
CA VAL A 53 -13.43 -0.52 16.96
C VAL A 53 -12.77 0.25 18.10
N THR A 54 -12.87 -0.27 19.32
CA THR A 54 -12.34 0.34 20.52
C THR A 54 -11.32 -0.56 21.23
N GLY A 55 -10.57 0.01 22.16
CA GLY A 55 -9.58 -0.72 22.94
C GLY A 55 -8.40 -1.21 22.10
N ARG A 56 -7.79 -2.32 22.53
CA ARG A 56 -6.56 -2.87 21.90
C ARG A 56 -6.74 -3.27 20.45
N SER A 57 -7.92 -3.70 20.04
CA SER A 57 -8.21 -4.08 18.66
C SER A 57 -8.16 -2.92 17.67
N GLY A 58 -8.26 -1.68 18.14
CA GLY A 58 -8.11 -0.47 17.33
C GLY A 58 -6.68 0.04 17.23
N LEU A 59 -5.71 -0.54 17.93
CA LEU A 59 -4.32 -0.10 17.90
C LEU A 59 -3.64 -0.65 16.64
N HIS A 60 -3.09 0.27 15.83
CA HIS A 60 -2.33 -0.11 14.64
C HIS A 60 -1.34 1.00 14.25
N PRO A 61 -0.01 0.73 14.25
CA PRO A 61 1.00 1.76 14.02
C PRO A 61 0.82 2.54 12.71
N ILE A 62 0.48 1.87 11.62
CA ILE A 62 0.24 2.52 10.31
C ILE A 62 -0.95 3.48 10.38
N LEU A 63 -2.02 3.12 11.09
CA LEU A 63 -3.18 3.99 11.26
C LEU A 63 -2.88 5.18 12.18
N ASP A 64 -1.92 5.06 13.09
CA ASP A 64 -1.43 6.18 13.89
C ASP A 64 -0.63 7.16 13.03
N VAL A 65 0.17 6.67 12.08
CA VAL A 65 0.82 7.49 11.06
C VAL A 65 -0.23 8.16 10.17
N ALA A 66 -1.24 7.44 9.70
CA ALA A 66 -2.31 8.00 8.88
C ALA A 66 -3.10 9.10 9.60
N ALA A 67 -3.30 8.95 10.92
CA ALA A 67 -3.98 9.93 11.77
C ALA A 67 -3.21 11.27 11.88
N GLN A 68 -1.88 11.19 11.93
CA GLN A 68 -0.98 12.34 12.09
C GLN A 68 -0.54 12.94 10.75
N ALA A 69 -0.74 12.23 9.64
CA ALA A 69 -0.27 12.63 8.34
C ALA A 69 -1.00 13.89 7.81
N ASN A 70 -0.27 14.74 7.09
CA ASN A 70 -0.84 15.89 6.43
C ASN A 70 -1.42 15.49 5.07
N TRP A 71 -2.71 15.21 5.03
CA TRP A 71 -3.43 14.78 3.84
C TRP A 71 -3.58 15.87 2.75
N GLN A 72 -3.31 17.14 3.07
CA GLN A 72 -3.22 18.20 2.06
C GLN A 72 -1.96 18.07 1.18
N HIS A 73 -0.97 17.30 1.65
CA HIS A 73 0.28 16.99 0.92
C HIS A 73 0.31 15.50 0.52
N ALA A 74 -0.82 14.95 0.12
CA ALA A 74 -0.94 13.59 -0.37
C ALA A 74 -0.61 13.53 -1.88
N TYR A 75 0.67 13.42 -2.21
CA TYR A 75 1.15 13.30 -3.60
C TYR A 75 2.18 12.17 -3.81
N HIS A 76 2.48 11.40 -2.76
CA HIS A 76 3.35 10.23 -2.91
C HIS A 76 2.54 9.00 -3.35
N ASN A 77 3.18 8.19 -4.16
CA ASN A 77 2.59 7.00 -4.76
C ASN A 77 3.40 5.76 -4.39
N LEU A 78 2.71 4.67 -4.07
CA LEU A 78 3.30 3.34 -4.11
C LEU A 78 3.32 2.88 -5.56
N TYR A 79 4.27 1.99 -5.87
CA TYR A 79 4.30 1.29 -7.15
C TYR A 79 4.85 -0.12 -6.98
N VAL A 80 4.40 -1.00 -7.85
CA VAL A 80 4.86 -2.40 -7.90
C VAL A 80 5.29 -2.69 -9.32
N VAL A 81 6.53 -3.16 -9.48
CA VAL A 81 7.10 -3.57 -10.77
C VAL A 81 7.25 -5.07 -10.78
N GLU A 82 6.70 -5.72 -11.81
CA GLU A 82 6.97 -7.12 -12.09
C GLU A 82 8.45 -7.30 -12.46
N LEU A 83 9.10 -8.30 -11.87
CA LEU A 83 10.49 -8.66 -12.16
C LEU A 83 10.54 -9.97 -12.94
N MET A 84 11.52 -10.08 -13.85
CA MET A 84 11.79 -11.34 -14.53
C MET A 84 12.07 -12.47 -13.51
N PRO A 85 11.55 -13.68 -13.73
CA PRO A 85 11.67 -14.79 -12.79
C PRO A 85 13.11 -15.24 -12.53
N GLU A 86 14.03 -14.93 -13.45
CA GLU A 86 15.46 -15.21 -13.33
C GLU A 86 16.11 -14.54 -12.11
N VAL A 87 15.49 -13.50 -11.54
CA VAL A 87 15.95 -12.86 -10.31
C VAL A 87 16.09 -13.86 -9.17
N VAL A 88 15.24 -14.88 -9.11
CA VAL A 88 15.31 -15.93 -8.09
C VAL A 88 16.57 -16.77 -8.23
N SER A 89 16.98 -17.12 -9.44
CA SER A 89 18.17 -17.95 -9.69
C SER A 89 19.47 -17.14 -9.61
N LEU A 90 19.43 -15.88 -10.06
CA LEU A 90 20.64 -15.07 -10.23
C LEU A 90 20.99 -14.19 -9.03
N GLU A 91 20.04 -13.88 -8.14
CA GLU A 91 20.26 -12.95 -7.02
C GLU A 91 20.07 -13.65 -5.65
N HIS A 92 21.20 -13.95 -5.00
CA HIS A 92 21.21 -14.64 -3.69
C HIS A 92 20.39 -13.87 -2.64
N LYS A 93 20.59 -12.54 -2.55
CA LYS A 93 19.84 -11.70 -1.60
C LYS A 93 18.33 -11.73 -1.81
N PHE A 94 17.88 -11.84 -3.06
CA PHE A 94 16.46 -11.98 -3.36
C PHE A 94 15.91 -13.30 -2.82
N ARG A 95 16.63 -14.41 -3.02
CA ARG A 95 16.23 -15.72 -2.48
C ARG A 95 16.15 -15.73 -0.96
N GLU A 96 17.17 -15.17 -0.30
CA GLU A 96 17.21 -15.09 1.18
C GLU A 96 16.01 -14.31 1.75
N ALA A 97 15.60 -13.24 1.07
CA ALA A 97 14.43 -12.43 1.46
C ALA A 97 13.08 -13.11 1.18
N ASN A 98 13.06 -14.21 0.41
CA ASN A 98 11.84 -14.83 -0.11
C ASN A 98 11.85 -16.36 0.01
N LEU A 99 12.20 -16.88 1.18
CA LEU A 99 12.39 -18.33 1.42
C LEU A 99 11.10 -19.16 1.18
N VAL A 100 9.93 -18.56 1.32
CA VAL A 100 8.63 -19.25 1.13
C VAL A 100 8.04 -19.02 -0.25
N HIS A 101 8.69 -18.22 -1.11
CA HIS A 101 8.22 -17.99 -2.48
C HIS A 101 8.39 -19.25 -3.33
N ILE A 102 7.32 -19.63 -4.03
CA ILE A 102 7.34 -20.75 -4.97
C ILE A 102 7.35 -20.18 -6.40
N PRO A 103 8.50 -20.28 -7.11
CA PRO A 103 8.60 -19.80 -8.49
C PRO A 103 7.51 -20.40 -9.38
N GLY A 104 6.93 -19.57 -10.24
CA GLY A 104 5.86 -19.97 -11.18
C GLY A 104 4.44 -19.94 -10.61
N VAL A 105 4.26 -19.79 -9.30
CA VAL A 105 2.91 -19.67 -8.68
C VAL A 105 2.47 -18.21 -8.62
N LYS A 106 3.35 -17.34 -8.14
CA LYS A 106 3.18 -15.89 -8.13
C LYS A 106 4.42 -15.22 -8.70
N PRO A 107 4.30 -14.05 -9.35
CA PRO A 107 5.45 -13.36 -9.91
C PRO A 107 6.40 -12.83 -8.85
N CYS A 108 7.64 -12.54 -9.30
CA CYS A 108 8.57 -11.73 -8.53
C CYS A 108 8.25 -10.26 -8.77
N VAL A 109 8.32 -9.44 -7.71
CA VAL A 109 7.99 -8.02 -7.79
C VAL A 109 8.96 -7.16 -7.00
N TYR A 110 9.09 -5.91 -7.41
CA TYR A 110 9.70 -4.84 -6.64
C TYR A 110 8.59 -3.92 -6.12
N VAL A 111 8.65 -3.57 -4.85
CA VAL A 111 7.76 -2.58 -4.23
C VAL A 111 8.58 -1.33 -3.91
N GLY A 112 8.04 -0.18 -4.23
CA GLY A 112 8.67 1.11 -3.94
C GLY A 112 7.65 2.22 -3.77
N MET A 113 8.14 3.38 -3.31
CA MET A 113 7.36 4.62 -3.27
C MET A 113 8.06 5.74 -4.04
N THR A 114 7.30 6.75 -4.46
CA THR A 114 7.81 7.88 -5.24
C THR A 114 6.96 9.14 -5.06
N GLY A 115 7.56 10.31 -5.22
CA GLY A 115 6.84 11.59 -5.38
C GLY A 115 6.42 11.88 -6.82
N LEU A 116 6.81 11.02 -7.77
CA LEU A 116 6.41 11.07 -9.18
C LEU A 116 5.21 10.16 -9.43
N THR A 117 4.68 10.14 -10.65
CA THR A 117 3.80 9.05 -11.06
C THR A 117 4.57 7.73 -11.15
N PRO A 118 3.93 6.57 -10.94
CA PRO A 118 4.57 5.28 -11.10
C PRO A 118 5.22 5.07 -12.48
N GLU A 119 4.60 5.61 -13.53
CA GLU A 119 5.05 5.54 -14.91
C GLU A 119 6.35 6.34 -15.11
N GLU A 120 6.39 7.59 -14.63
CA GLU A 120 7.61 8.42 -14.66
C GLU A 120 8.74 7.76 -13.87
N ARG A 121 8.41 7.20 -12.71
CA ARG A 121 9.40 6.49 -11.88
C ARG A 121 9.98 5.27 -12.59
N LEU A 122 9.14 4.49 -13.27
CA LEU A 122 9.61 3.35 -14.05
C LEU A 122 10.54 3.79 -15.20
N GLN A 123 10.21 4.89 -15.88
CA GLN A 123 11.09 5.47 -16.93
C GLN A 123 12.43 5.92 -16.35
N GLU A 124 12.46 6.56 -15.18
CA GLU A 124 13.71 6.92 -14.51
C GLU A 124 14.58 5.69 -14.19
N HIS A 125 13.97 4.60 -13.75
CA HIS A 125 14.67 3.35 -13.51
C HIS A 125 15.33 2.82 -14.79
N SER A 126 14.63 2.90 -15.93
CA SER A 126 15.13 2.48 -17.25
C SER A 126 16.29 3.35 -17.74
N ASN A 127 16.22 4.65 -17.47
CA ASN A 127 17.25 5.63 -17.84
C ASN A 127 18.49 5.61 -16.94
N GLY A 128 18.47 4.84 -15.84
CA GLY A 128 19.59 4.66 -14.93
C GLY A 128 19.78 5.74 -13.88
N ASN A 129 18.94 6.77 -13.83
CA ASN A 129 18.97 7.82 -12.83
C ASN A 129 18.30 7.33 -11.54
N HIS A 130 19.04 7.33 -10.40
CA HIS A 130 18.54 6.89 -9.09
C HIS A 130 17.77 5.57 -9.13
N SER A 131 18.21 4.64 -9.97
CA SER A 131 17.47 3.41 -10.26
C SER A 131 17.66 2.36 -9.16
N ALA A 132 16.55 1.74 -8.74
CA ALA A 132 16.63 0.51 -8.00
C ALA A 132 17.30 -0.58 -8.87
N ARG A 133 18.41 -1.15 -8.39
CA ARG A 133 19.22 -2.14 -9.12
C ARG A 133 18.37 -3.28 -9.71
N PHE A 134 17.43 -3.79 -8.92
CA PHE A 134 16.58 -4.90 -9.37
C PHE A 134 15.60 -4.48 -10.48
N VAL A 135 15.02 -3.29 -10.39
CA VAL A 135 14.11 -2.78 -11.43
C VAL A 135 14.87 -2.52 -12.72
N LYS A 136 16.07 -1.92 -12.64
CA LYS A 136 16.91 -1.67 -13.83
C LYS A 136 17.30 -2.97 -14.54
N LYS A 137 17.59 -4.04 -13.79
CA LYS A 137 18.12 -5.30 -14.35
C LYS A 137 17.02 -6.29 -14.74
N TYR A 138 15.91 -6.33 -13.99
CA TYR A 138 14.88 -7.35 -14.10
C TYR A 138 13.46 -6.79 -14.27
N GLY A 139 13.27 -5.46 -14.25
CA GLY A 139 11.94 -4.85 -14.35
C GLY A 139 11.28 -5.12 -15.70
N VAL A 140 10.01 -5.51 -15.66
CA VAL A 140 9.21 -5.84 -16.85
C VAL A 140 8.13 -4.77 -17.06
N ARG A 141 7.24 -4.58 -16.10
CA ARG A 141 6.11 -3.66 -16.18
C ARG A 141 5.56 -3.33 -14.80
N LEU A 142 4.76 -2.28 -14.71
CA LEU A 142 3.96 -1.98 -13.53
C LEU A 142 2.82 -3.00 -13.37
N LEU A 143 2.39 -3.23 -12.11
CA LEU A 143 1.22 -4.01 -11.74
C LEU A 143 0.21 -3.11 -11.00
N PRO A 144 -0.54 -2.24 -11.71
CA PRO A 144 -1.39 -1.21 -11.11
C PRO A 144 -2.46 -1.77 -10.18
N GLU A 145 -2.95 -2.97 -10.45
CA GLU A 145 -3.96 -3.67 -9.63
C GLU A 145 -3.52 -3.91 -8.19
N LEU A 146 -2.20 -3.92 -7.93
CA LEU A 146 -1.65 -4.17 -6.59
C LEU A 146 -1.48 -2.90 -5.74
N TYR A 147 -1.50 -1.70 -6.33
CA TYR A 147 -1.15 -0.49 -5.58
C TYR A 147 -2.02 0.74 -5.84
N THR A 148 -2.70 0.88 -6.99
CA THR A 148 -3.39 2.12 -7.35
C THR A 148 -4.46 2.54 -6.35
N HIS A 149 -5.08 1.59 -5.70
CA HIS A 149 -6.13 1.85 -4.71
C HIS A 149 -5.61 2.51 -3.42
N PHE A 150 -4.31 2.53 -3.18
CA PHE A 150 -3.67 3.23 -2.06
C PHE A 150 -3.32 4.68 -2.40
N ASN A 151 -3.07 4.97 -3.66
CA ASN A 151 -2.50 6.24 -4.15
C ASN A 151 -3.55 7.34 -4.37
N PRO A 152 -3.16 8.62 -4.21
CA PRO A 152 -1.94 9.10 -3.57
C PRO A 152 -2.06 9.19 -2.05
N MET A 153 -0.94 9.35 -1.34
CA MET A 153 -0.91 9.50 0.11
C MET A 153 0.22 10.42 0.57
N PRO A 154 0.20 10.91 1.84
CA PRO A 154 1.31 11.68 2.42
C PRO A 154 2.59 10.84 2.52
N TYR A 155 3.77 11.51 2.43
CA TYR A 155 5.09 10.87 2.46
C TYR A 155 5.26 9.89 3.64
N ALA A 156 4.98 10.35 4.86
CA ALA A 156 5.16 9.51 6.06
C ALA A 156 4.32 8.23 6.00
N LEU A 157 3.11 8.32 5.43
CA LEU A 157 2.26 7.15 5.27
C LEU A 157 2.76 6.26 4.12
N ALA A 158 3.20 6.83 3.01
CA ALA A 158 3.75 6.07 1.88
C ALA A 158 4.97 5.24 2.30
N SER A 159 5.84 5.81 3.15
CA SER A 159 7.03 5.13 3.66
C SER A 159 6.70 3.88 4.48
N VAL A 160 5.70 3.92 5.36
CA VAL A 160 5.30 2.73 6.14
C VAL A 160 4.44 1.77 5.32
N MET A 161 3.65 2.29 4.38
CA MET A 161 2.82 1.48 3.50
C MET A 161 3.62 0.72 2.44
N GLU A 162 4.78 1.23 2.01
CA GLU A 162 5.71 0.48 1.15
C GLU A 162 6.15 -0.83 1.82
N VAL A 163 6.54 -0.76 3.09
CA VAL A 163 6.94 -1.93 3.88
C VAL A 163 5.76 -2.88 4.09
N GLU A 164 4.59 -2.33 4.42
CA GLU A 164 3.37 -3.11 4.66
C GLU A 164 2.89 -3.81 3.39
N LEU A 165 2.86 -3.12 2.25
CA LEU A 165 2.49 -3.71 0.97
C LEU A 165 3.43 -4.86 0.59
N ALA A 166 4.74 -4.67 0.78
CA ALA A 166 5.71 -5.73 0.53
C ALA A 166 5.49 -6.94 1.45
N ARG A 167 5.15 -6.73 2.72
CA ARG A 167 4.79 -7.81 3.65
C ARG A 167 3.54 -8.56 3.20
N GLN A 168 2.47 -7.82 2.86
CA GLN A 168 1.20 -8.40 2.39
C GLN A 168 1.39 -9.22 1.12
N LEU A 169 2.18 -8.74 0.16
CA LEU A 169 2.46 -9.47 -1.08
C LEU A 169 3.27 -10.75 -0.81
N ARG A 170 4.24 -10.72 0.12
CA ARG A 170 4.96 -11.95 0.53
C ARG A 170 4.01 -12.99 1.13
N GLU A 171 3.08 -12.57 1.98
CA GLU A 171 2.06 -13.45 2.57
C GLU A 171 1.12 -14.04 1.53
N GLN A 172 0.91 -13.34 0.41
CA GLN A 172 0.15 -13.83 -0.73
C GLN A 172 0.99 -14.73 -1.67
N GLY A 173 2.26 -14.97 -1.36
CA GLY A 173 3.14 -15.87 -2.11
C GLY A 173 3.98 -15.22 -3.21
N TYR A 174 3.97 -13.87 -3.33
CA TYR A 174 4.87 -13.17 -4.25
C TYR A 174 6.32 -13.25 -3.77
N GLY A 175 7.27 -13.30 -4.70
CA GLY A 175 8.66 -13.01 -4.42
C GLY A 175 8.84 -11.48 -4.41
N VAL A 176 9.22 -10.88 -3.26
CA VAL A 176 9.21 -9.43 -3.12
C VAL A 176 10.57 -8.87 -2.76
N TRP A 177 10.99 -7.84 -3.50
CA TRP A 177 12.09 -6.97 -3.11
C TRP A 177 11.57 -5.56 -2.83
N GLN A 178 12.11 -4.94 -1.80
CA GLN A 178 11.90 -3.53 -1.45
C GLN A 178 13.21 -2.94 -0.92
N HIS A 179 13.31 -1.63 -0.85
CA HIS A 179 14.46 -0.92 -0.24
C HIS A 179 14.30 -0.81 1.25
#